data_d7382e6d5330d7f196693671feb17de3
#
_entry.id   d7382e6d5330d7f196693671feb17de3
#
_cell.length_a   1.000
_cell.length_b   1.000
_cell.length_c   1.000
_cell.angle_alpha   90.00
_cell.angle_beta   90.00
_cell.angle_gamma   90.00
#
_symmetry.space_group_name_H-M   'P 1'
#
loop_
_entity.id
_entity.type
_entity.pdbx_description
1 polymer ?
#
loop_
_entity_poly.entity_id
_entity_poly.type
_entity_poly.pdbx_seq_one_letter_code
_entity_poly.pdbx_strand_id
1 'polypeptide(L)'
;MEPEVTPSDVAILFQDDALLPWKTALDNVALGLSLNGVRRGPALAQADHWLERLGLAGFGHRFPRHLSGGQRKRVALAQALAREPRLLLMDEPFASLDAIVRARIIQDVAALVDRERISVLLVTHDLEEAISLSDHIYLLSQGPRAHVTRDYPTPLPRPRDPVRARMHAAFAPLYEKIWNDLSREVDRRP
;
A
#
# COMPACT_ATOMS: atom_id res chain seq x y z
N MET A 1 22.20 15.18 -11.28
CA MET A 1 22.47 14.50 -9.99
C MET A 1 21.17 13.84 -9.58
N GLU A 2 21.09 12.52 -9.65
CA GLU A 2 19.92 11.80 -9.16
C GLU A 2 19.86 11.96 -7.64
N PRO A 3 18.68 12.22 -7.06
CA PRO A 3 18.56 12.35 -5.62
C PRO A 3 18.86 11.00 -4.98
N GLU A 4 19.86 10.98 -4.10
CA GLU A 4 20.23 9.79 -3.33
C GLU A 4 19.06 9.41 -2.42
N VAL A 5 18.56 8.17 -2.56
CA VAL A 5 17.47 7.65 -1.73
C VAL A 5 18.07 7.13 -0.42
N THR A 6 17.66 7.72 0.68
CA THR A 6 18.10 7.32 2.03
C THR A 6 17.09 6.33 2.65
N PRO A 7 17.47 5.55 3.67
CA PRO A 7 16.54 4.68 4.38
C PRO A 7 15.32 5.41 5.00
N SER A 8 15.44 6.70 5.27
CA SER A 8 14.35 7.53 5.76
C SER A 8 13.30 7.85 4.68
N ASP A 9 13.70 7.81 3.40
CA ASP A 9 12.82 8.07 2.27
C ASP A 9 11.93 6.88 1.91
N VAL A 10 12.17 5.70 2.51
CA VAL A 10 11.45 4.47 2.22
C VAL A 10 10.61 4.06 3.41
N ALA A 11 9.34 3.77 3.18
CA ALA A 11 8.48 3.11 4.14
C ALA A 11 7.98 1.78 3.59
N ILE A 12 7.68 0.83 4.48
CA ILE A 12 7.19 -0.50 4.11
C ILE A 12 5.87 -0.75 4.83
N LEU A 13 4.88 -1.19 4.09
CA LEU A 13 3.62 -1.71 4.59
C LEU A 13 3.60 -3.22 4.35
N PHE A 14 3.68 -3.99 5.42
CA PHE A 14 3.66 -5.46 5.37
C PHE A 14 2.24 -6.00 5.24
N GLN A 15 2.13 -7.25 4.80
CA GLN A 15 0.88 -8.01 4.75
C GLN A 15 0.24 -8.07 6.14
N ASP A 16 0.99 -8.51 7.14
CA ASP A 16 0.64 -8.36 8.55
C ASP A 16 0.94 -6.92 8.96
N ASP A 17 -0.03 -6.24 9.56
CA ASP A 17 0.02 -4.79 9.84
C ASP A 17 1.27 -4.35 10.64
N ALA A 18 2.06 -5.28 11.17
CA ALA A 18 3.30 -5.07 11.94
C ALA A 18 3.14 -4.09 13.12
N LEU A 19 1.93 -3.96 13.65
CA LEU A 19 1.64 -3.12 14.80
C LEU A 19 2.10 -3.79 16.10
N LEU A 20 2.72 -3.02 16.98
CA LEU A 20 3.11 -3.48 18.31
C LEU A 20 1.85 -3.64 19.18
N PRO A 21 1.48 -4.88 19.60
CA PRO A 21 0.19 -5.13 20.26
C PRO A 21 0.07 -4.50 21.66
N TRP A 22 1.20 -4.16 22.29
CA TRP A 22 1.26 -3.49 23.60
C TRP A 22 1.31 -1.96 23.52
N LYS A 23 1.29 -1.38 22.33
CA LYS A 23 1.22 0.06 22.08
C LYS A 23 -0.16 0.45 21.56
N THR A 24 -0.60 1.67 21.90
CA THR A 24 -1.81 2.24 21.33
C THR A 24 -1.64 2.53 19.83
N ALA A 25 -2.72 2.83 19.10
CA ALA A 25 -2.66 3.25 17.71
C ALA A 25 -1.76 4.49 17.56
N LEU A 26 -1.93 5.49 18.41
CA LEU A 26 -1.13 6.72 18.40
C LEU A 26 0.35 6.43 18.65
N ASP A 27 0.68 5.60 19.65
CA ASP A 27 2.07 5.26 19.96
C ASP A 27 2.70 4.38 18.85
N ASN A 28 1.93 3.55 18.14
CA ASN A 28 2.41 2.82 16.98
C ASN A 28 2.81 3.76 15.86
N VAL A 29 1.96 4.72 15.51
CA VAL A 29 2.25 5.70 14.47
C VAL A 29 3.44 6.59 14.86
N ALA A 30 3.49 7.07 16.10
CA ALA A 30 4.56 7.93 16.58
C ALA A 30 5.93 7.22 16.70
N LEU A 31 5.95 5.87 16.70
CA LEU A 31 7.17 5.10 16.92
C LEU A 31 8.24 5.40 15.85
N GLY A 32 7.87 5.36 14.58
CA GLY A 32 8.79 5.61 13.48
C GLY A 32 9.40 7.00 13.52
N LEU A 33 8.62 8.01 13.92
CA LEU A 33 9.06 9.38 14.11
C LEU A 33 10.05 9.50 15.26
N SER A 34 9.75 8.83 16.38
CA SER A 34 10.61 8.84 17.57
C SER A 34 11.96 8.16 17.30
N LEU A 35 11.99 7.06 16.53
CA LEU A 35 13.22 6.39 16.12
C LEU A 35 14.07 7.25 15.19
N ASN A 36 13.46 8.16 14.43
CA ASN A 36 14.15 9.16 13.61
C ASN A 36 14.54 10.43 14.40
N GLY A 37 14.48 10.41 15.75
CA GLY A 37 14.93 11.49 16.60
C GLY A 37 13.89 12.61 16.83
N VAL A 38 12.66 12.48 16.35
CA VAL A 38 11.59 13.45 16.62
C VAL A 38 11.19 13.34 18.10
N ARG A 39 11.18 14.48 18.80
CA ARG A 39 10.78 14.52 20.21
C ARG A 39 9.33 14.05 20.39
N ARG A 40 9.03 13.40 21.53
CA ARG A 40 7.76 12.74 21.81
C ARG A 40 6.51 13.62 21.54
N GLY A 41 6.50 14.86 21.99
CA GLY A 41 5.36 15.76 21.78
C GLY A 41 5.03 15.99 20.32
N PRO A 42 5.95 16.50 19.50
CA PRO A 42 5.77 16.63 18.06
C PRO A 42 5.44 15.31 17.36
N ALA A 43 6.09 14.19 17.75
CA ALA A 43 5.80 12.88 17.17
C ALA A 43 4.35 12.44 17.40
N LEU A 44 3.82 12.65 18.61
CA LEU A 44 2.41 12.34 18.92
C LEU A 44 1.45 13.25 18.17
N ALA A 45 1.74 14.54 18.03
CA ALA A 45 0.91 15.47 17.28
C ALA A 45 0.85 15.10 15.79
N GLN A 46 1.98 14.76 15.19
CA GLN A 46 2.04 14.30 13.79
C GLN A 46 1.33 12.96 13.61
N ALA A 47 1.49 12.03 14.55
CA ALA A 47 0.79 10.76 14.55
C ALA A 47 -0.73 10.91 14.61
N ASP A 48 -1.23 11.81 15.49
CA ASP A 48 -2.67 12.08 15.61
C ASP A 48 -3.23 12.69 14.32
N HIS A 49 -2.52 13.64 13.73
CA HIS A 49 -2.86 14.21 12.42
C HIS A 49 -3.00 13.13 11.32
N TRP A 50 -2.08 12.17 11.25
CA TRP A 50 -2.17 11.10 10.27
C TRP A 50 -3.31 10.13 10.56
N LEU A 51 -3.60 9.85 11.82
CA LEU A 51 -4.78 9.06 12.19
C LEU A 51 -6.09 9.75 11.76
N GLU A 52 -6.21 11.06 11.99
CA GLU A 52 -7.37 11.83 11.52
C GLU A 52 -7.51 11.79 10.00
N ARG A 53 -6.43 12.01 9.25
CA ARG A 53 -6.41 11.96 7.78
C ARG A 53 -6.86 10.62 7.22
N LEU A 54 -6.65 9.53 7.97
CA LEU A 54 -7.07 8.18 7.60
C LEU A 54 -8.40 7.76 8.23
N GLY A 55 -9.18 8.73 8.76
CA GLY A 55 -10.52 8.49 9.29
C GLY A 55 -10.54 7.75 10.63
N LEU A 56 -9.46 7.89 11.42
CA LEU A 56 -9.32 7.30 12.76
C LEU A 56 -9.31 8.37 13.88
N ALA A 57 -9.97 9.51 13.66
CA ALA A 57 -10.14 10.52 14.71
C ALA A 57 -10.73 9.89 15.99
N GLY A 58 -10.11 10.15 17.13
CA GLY A 58 -10.52 9.60 18.42
C GLY A 58 -10.16 8.13 18.66
N PHE A 59 -9.51 7.44 17.73
CA PHE A 59 -9.08 6.04 17.90
C PHE A 59 -7.65 5.91 18.43
N GLY A 60 -6.92 6.99 18.59
CA GLY A 60 -5.50 7.00 18.96
C GLY A 60 -5.17 6.24 20.25
N HIS A 61 -6.10 6.21 21.23
CA HIS A 61 -5.93 5.53 22.51
C HIS A 61 -6.18 4.00 22.46
N ARG A 62 -6.71 3.47 21.35
CA ARG A 62 -7.04 2.05 21.24
C ARG A 62 -5.81 1.20 20.94
N PHE A 63 -5.79 0.00 21.52
CA PHE A 63 -4.79 -1.02 21.21
C PHE A 63 -5.18 -1.81 19.94
N PRO A 64 -4.23 -2.37 19.19
CA PRO A 64 -4.50 -3.14 17.95
C PRO A 64 -5.59 -4.21 18.11
N ARG A 65 -5.64 -4.91 19.24
CA ARG A 65 -6.67 -5.92 19.53
C ARG A 65 -8.11 -5.39 19.60
N HIS A 66 -8.28 -4.08 19.81
CA HIS A 66 -9.58 -3.42 19.89
C HIS A 66 -9.95 -2.69 18.59
N LEU A 67 -9.21 -2.92 17.52
CA LEU A 67 -9.44 -2.34 16.20
C LEU A 67 -9.92 -3.43 15.24
N SER A 68 -10.81 -3.07 14.31
CA SER A 68 -11.15 -3.96 13.17
C SER A 68 -9.95 -4.14 12.24
N GLY A 69 -9.97 -5.14 11.35
CA GLY A 69 -8.90 -5.35 10.36
C GLY A 69 -8.62 -4.11 9.52
N GLY A 70 -9.68 -3.47 9.00
CA GLY A 70 -9.54 -2.22 8.25
C GLY A 70 -9.00 -1.05 9.08
N GLN A 71 -9.35 -0.96 10.36
CA GLN A 71 -8.79 0.06 11.25
C GLN A 71 -7.31 -0.20 11.54
N ARG A 72 -6.91 -1.46 11.78
CA ARG A 72 -5.49 -1.81 11.92
C ARG A 72 -4.70 -1.46 10.67
N LYS A 73 -5.21 -1.79 9.48
CA LYS A 73 -4.56 -1.43 8.21
C LYS A 73 -4.37 0.08 8.06
N ARG A 74 -5.37 0.89 8.44
CA ARG A 74 -5.26 2.35 8.44
C ARG A 74 -4.24 2.87 9.46
N VAL A 75 -4.10 2.24 10.63
CA VAL A 75 -3.04 2.58 11.60
C VAL A 75 -1.66 2.25 11.01
N ALA A 76 -1.49 1.08 10.38
CA ALA A 76 -0.24 0.71 9.72
C ALA A 76 0.13 1.66 8.57
N LEU A 77 -0.85 2.08 7.78
CA LEU A 77 -0.68 3.14 6.77
C LEU A 77 -0.26 4.47 7.40
N ALA A 78 -0.92 4.89 8.49
CA ALA A 78 -0.53 6.11 9.22
C ALA A 78 0.91 6.02 9.70
N GLN A 79 1.33 4.87 10.25
CA GLN A 79 2.69 4.62 10.71
C GLN A 79 3.72 4.75 9.57
N ALA A 80 3.43 4.18 8.40
CA ALA A 80 4.29 4.26 7.23
C ALA A 80 4.40 5.69 6.70
N LEU A 81 3.27 6.39 6.59
CA LEU A 81 3.16 7.69 5.96
C LEU A 81 3.56 8.87 6.87
N ALA A 82 3.49 8.69 8.20
CA ALA A 82 3.89 9.75 9.14
C ALA A 82 5.36 10.17 8.99
N ARG A 83 6.19 9.32 8.39
CA ARG A 83 7.59 9.62 8.08
C ARG A 83 7.78 10.41 6.79
N GLU A 84 6.70 10.70 6.07
CA GLU A 84 6.69 11.41 4.77
C GLU A 84 7.64 10.76 3.74
N PRO A 85 7.50 9.46 3.48
CA PRO A 85 8.40 8.74 2.59
C PRO A 85 8.23 9.19 1.14
N ARG A 86 9.31 9.10 0.35
CA ARG A 86 9.28 9.29 -1.11
C ARG A 86 8.88 8.00 -1.83
N LEU A 87 9.15 6.84 -1.21
CA LEU A 87 8.82 5.51 -1.74
C LEU A 87 8.09 4.69 -0.67
N LEU A 88 6.92 4.17 -1.03
CA LEU A 88 6.15 3.23 -0.22
C LEU A 88 6.19 1.85 -0.87
N LEU A 89 6.77 0.89 -0.16
CA LEU A 89 6.73 -0.52 -0.54
C LEU A 89 5.52 -1.16 0.12
N MET A 90 4.69 -1.86 -0.64
CA MET A 90 3.50 -2.55 -0.13
C MET A 90 3.54 -4.01 -0.54
N ASP A 91 3.52 -4.90 0.45
CA ASP A 91 3.52 -6.35 0.25
C ASP A 91 2.16 -6.92 0.65
N GLU A 92 1.37 -7.36 -0.35
CA GLU A 92 0.01 -7.90 -0.20
C GLU A 92 -0.88 -7.08 0.77
N PRO A 93 -0.93 -5.73 0.63
CA PRO A 93 -1.45 -4.88 1.68
C PRO A 93 -2.95 -5.04 1.94
N PHE A 94 -3.70 -5.63 1.01
CA PHE A 94 -5.16 -5.71 1.08
C PHE A 94 -5.69 -7.14 1.19
N ALA A 95 -4.83 -8.17 1.18
CA ALA A 95 -5.22 -9.58 1.11
C ALA A 95 -6.12 -10.05 2.27
N SER A 96 -5.93 -9.51 3.49
CA SER A 96 -6.66 -9.93 4.70
C SER A 96 -7.98 -9.18 4.95
N LEU A 97 -8.43 -8.35 4.01
CA LEU A 97 -9.60 -7.50 4.16
C LEU A 97 -10.83 -8.09 3.45
N ASP A 98 -12.01 -7.90 4.05
CA ASP A 98 -13.26 -8.17 3.35
C ASP A 98 -13.47 -7.22 2.16
N ALA A 99 -14.28 -7.61 1.17
CA ALA A 99 -14.39 -6.92 -0.10
C ALA A 99 -14.81 -5.45 0.02
N ILE A 100 -15.72 -5.12 0.95
CA ILE A 100 -16.23 -3.75 1.10
C ILE A 100 -15.18 -2.86 1.76
N VAL A 101 -14.54 -3.36 2.82
CA VAL A 101 -13.47 -2.64 3.52
C VAL A 101 -12.27 -2.47 2.61
N ARG A 102 -11.90 -3.53 1.87
CA ARG A 102 -10.81 -3.52 0.87
C ARG A 102 -11.03 -2.40 -0.15
N ALA A 103 -12.19 -2.35 -0.80
CA ALA A 103 -12.50 -1.34 -1.81
C ALA A 103 -12.34 0.09 -1.27
N ARG A 104 -12.82 0.36 -0.06
CA ARG A 104 -12.67 1.68 0.60
C ARG A 104 -11.21 2.03 0.88
N ILE A 105 -10.44 1.08 1.44
CA ILE A 105 -9.04 1.33 1.77
C ILE A 105 -8.22 1.54 0.50
N ILE A 106 -8.48 0.77 -0.56
CA ILE A 106 -7.82 0.95 -1.87
C ILE A 106 -8.10 2.36 -2.42
N GLN A 107 -9.33 2.86 -2.35
CA GLN A 107 -9.67 4.22 -2.77
C GLN A 107 -8.95 5.28 -1.93
N ASP A 108 -8.97 5.13 -0.60
CA ASP A 108 -8.31 6.06 0.33
C ASP A 108 -6.79 6.11 0.05
N VAL A 109 -6.16 4.95 -0.17
CA VAL A 109 -4.72 4.84 -0.47
C VAL A 109 -4.41 5.48 -1.82
N ALA A 110 -5.18 5.19 -2.87
CA ALA A 110 -4.96 5.76 -4.20
C ALA A 110 -5.04 7.30 -4.16
N ALA A 111 -6.09 7.85 -3.54
CA ALA A 111 -6.28 9.28 -3.39
C ALA A 111 -5.15 9.94 -2.57
N LEU A 112 -4.66 9.24 -1.54
CA LEU A 112 -3.58 9.71 -0.69
C LEU A 112 -2.25 9.75 -1.44
N VAL A 113 -1.91 8.66 -2.13
CA VAL A 113 -0.69 8.52 -2.94
C VAL A 113 -0.63 9.61 -4.03
N ASP A 114 -1.74 9.85 -4.73
CA ASP A 114 -1.82 10.90 -5.74
C ASP A 114 -1.63 12.30 -5.14
N ARG A 115 -2.25 12.58 -3.99
CA ARG A 115 -2.16 13.87 -3.30
C ARG A 115 -0.77 14.15 -2.76
N GLU A 116 -0.14 13.17 -2.14
CA GLU A 116 1.19 13.30 -1.52
C GLU A 116 2.33 13.06 -2.53
N ARG A 117 2.02 12.66 -3.77
CA ARG A 117 2.99 12.36 -4.83
C ARG A 117 4.06 11.33 -4.42
N ILE A 118 3.61 10.29 -3.71
CA ILE A 118 4.47 9.20 -3.24
C ILE A 118 4.64 8.18 -4.37
N SER A 119 5.89 7.75 -4.62
CA SER A 119 6.13 6.59 -5.48
C SER A 119 5.75 5.31 -4.73
N VAL A 120 5.08 4.37 -5.42
CA VAL A 120 4.64 3.11 -4.79
C VAL A 120 5.17 1.93 -5.57
N LEU A 121 5.72 0.95 -4.86
CA LEU A 121 5.95 -0.40 -5.37
C LEU A 121 4.99 -1.35 -4.65
N LEU A 122 4.01 -1.86 -5.39
CA LEU A 122 3.00 -2.79 -4.90
C LEU A 122 3.34 -4.21 -5.32
N VAL A 123 3.45 -5.13 -4.37
CA VAL A 123 3.46 -6.58 -4.61
C VAL A 123 2.06 -7.10 -4.30
N THR A 124 1.43 -7.75 -5.28
CA THR A 124 0.11 -8.36 -5.13
C THR A 124 -0.06 -9.52 -6.11
N HIS A 125 -0.87 -10.49 -5.74
CA HIS A 125 -1.34 -11.55 -6.63
C HIS A 125 -2.72 -11.24 -7.23
N ASP A 126 -3.35 -10.13 -6.85
CA ASP A 126 -4.64 -9.68 -7.37
C ASP A 126 -4.43 -8.79 -8.61
N LEU A 127 -4.78 -9.33 -9.80
CA LEU A 127 -4.64 -8.61 -11.07
C LEU A 127 -5.48 -7.34 -11.14
N GLU A 128 -6.64 -7.32 -10.46
CA GLU A 128 -7.50 -6.15 -10.47
C GLU A 128 -6.90 -5.01 -9.65
N GLU A 129 -6.26 -5.32 -8.51
CA GLU A 129 -5.49 -4.36 -7.74
C GLU A 129 -4.32 -3.83 -8.57
N ALA A 130 -3.54 -4.72 -9.18
CA ALA A 130 -2.40 -4.34 -10.00
C ALA A 130 -2.81 -3.39 -11.13
N ILE A 131 -3.85 -3.72 -11.90
CA ILE A 131 -4.31 -2.91 -13.04
C ILE A 131 -4.91 -1.58 -12.55
N SER A 132 -5.69 -1.60 -11.46
CA SER A 132 -6.41 -0.42 -10.99
C SER A 132 -5.50 0.62 -10.34
N LEU A 133 -4.36 0.20 -9.76
CA LEU A 133 -3.50 1.08 -8.97
C LEU A 133 -2.20 1.49 -9.68
N SER A 134 -1.65 0.64 -10.56
CA SER A 134 -0.29 0.82 -11.06
C SER A 134 -0.22 1.53 -12.41
N ASP A 135 0.87 2.25 -12.67
CA ASP A 135 1.22 2.80 -13.98
C ASP A 135 1.93 1.75 -14.85
N HIS A 136 2.72 0.88 -14.20
CA HIS A 136 3.40 -0.24 -14.82
C HIS A 136 3.22 -1.49 -13.96
N ILE A 137 3.05 -2.65 -14.62
CA ILE A 137 2.91 -3.96 -13.98
C ILE A 137 4.03 -4.85 -14.49
N TYR A 138 4.81 -5.40 -13.57
CA TYR A 138 5.89 -6.34 -13.86
C TYR A 138 5.46 -7.75 -13.48
N LEU A 139 5.49 -8.68 -14.42
CA LEU A 139 5.25 -10.09 -14.17
C LEU A 139 6.57 -10.77 -13.80
N LEU A 140 6.58 -11.44 -12.66
CA LEU A 140 7.72 -12.23 -12.19
C LEU A 140 7.56 -13.69 -12.57
N SER A 141 8.66 -14.34 -12.97
CA SER A 141 8.72 -15.78 -13.14
C SER A 141 8.62 -16.50 -11.80
N GLN A 142 8.38 -17.81 -11.84
CA GLN A 142 8.54 -18.65 -10.66
C GLN A 142 10.01 -18.76 -10.22
N GLY A 143 10.22 -19.05 -8.89
CA GLY A 143 11.56 -19.37 -8.36
C GLY A 143 12.11 -20.71 -8.90
N PRO A 144 13.41 -21.06 -8.56
CA PRO A 144 14.29 -20.34 -7.62
C PRO A 144 15.05 -19.22 -8.27
N ARG A 145 15.03 -18.67 -9.28
CA ARG A 145 15.72 -17.50 -9.86
C ARG A 145 14.70 -16.57 -10.51
N ALA A 146 13.73 -16.13 -9.71
CA ALA A 146 12.70 -15.24 -10.19
C ALA A 146 13.28 -14.00 -10.87
N HIS A 147 12.72 -13.65 -12.02
CA HIS A 147 13.10 -12.49 -12.81
C HIS A 147 11.86 -11.88 -13.47
N VAL A 148 11.97 -10.64 -13.91
CA VAL A 148 10.88 -9.97 -14.65
C VAL A 148 10.77 -10.61 -16.04
N THR A 149 9.61 -11.19 -16.33
CA THR A 149 9.34 -11.84 -17.63
C THR A 149 8.61 -10.92 -18.59
N ARG A 150 7.82 -10.00 -18.09
CA ARG A 150 6.99 -9.05 -18.86
C ARG A 150 6.85 -7.72 -18.14
N ASP A 151 6.63 -6.69 -18.92
CA ASP A 151 6.26 -5.33 -18.49
C ASP A 151 4.98 -4.89 -19.24
N TYR A 152 4.03 -4.35 -18.49
CA TYR A 152 2.76 -3.87 -19.02
C TYR A 152 2.51 -2.44 -18.56
N PRO A 153 2.58 -1.44 -19.45
CA PRO A 153 2.08 -0.11 -19.14
C PRO A 153 0.56 -0.17 -18.97
N THR A 154 0.05 0.50 -17.96
CA THR A 154 -1.39 0.55 -17.68
C THR A 154 -2.01 1.78 -18.32
N PRO A 155 -2.86 1.62 -19.37
CA PRO A 155 -3.42 2.74 -20.13
C PRO A 155 -4.66 3.38 -19.45
N LEU A 156 -4.75 3.31 -18.13
CA LEU A 156 -5.84 3.93 -17.38
C LEU A 156 -5.48 5.39 -17.05
N PRO A 157 -6.44 6.33 -17.20
CA PRO A 157 -6.20 7.75 -16.92
C PRO A 157 -6.01 8.01 -15.41
N ARG A 158 -5.35 9.14 -15.08
CA ARG A 158 -5.31 9.69 -13.72
C ARG A 158 -6.24 10.90 -13.59
N PRO A 159 -6.81 11.20 -12.43
CA PRO A 159 -6.75 10.41 -11.20
C PRO A 159 -7.49 9.08 -11.35
N ARG A 160 -6.95 8.03 -10.75
CA ARG A 160 -7.57 6.71 -10.83
C ARG A 160 -8.68 6.55 -9.80
N ASP A 161 -9.81 5.98 -10.25
CA ASP A 161 -10.84 5.43 -9.38
C ASP A 161 -10.75 3.91 -9.41
N PRO A 162 -10.10 3.26 -8.44
CA PRO A 162 -9.91 1.81 -8.46
C PRO A 162 -11.21 1.02 -8.52
N VAL A 163 -12.29 1.56 -7.97
CA VAL A 163 -13.62 0.91 -8.00
C VAL A 163 -14.22 0.94 -9.40
N ARG A 164 -14.01 2.02 -10.15
CA ARG A 164 -14.51 2.19 -11.52
C ARG A 164 -13.53 1.76 -12.60
N ALA A 165 -12.30 1.44 -12.24
CA ALA A 165 -11.26 1.02 -13.19
C ALA A 165 -11.73 -0.11 -14.11
N ARG A 166 -12.51 -1.07 -13.58
CA ARG A 166 -13.07 -2.20 -14.34
C ARG A 166 -14.03 -1.79 -15.47
N MET A 167 -14.62 -0.60 -15.39
CA MET A 167 -15.55 -0.08 -16.42
C MET A 167 -14.80 0.57 -17.58
N HIS A 168 -13.50 0.78 -17.47
CA HIS A 168 -12.70 1.38 -18.52
C HIS A 168 -12.46 0.37 -19.65
N ALA A 169 -12.61 0.81 -20.91
CA ALA A 169 -12.49 -0.07 -22.08
C ALA A 169 -11.14 -0.80 -22.19
N ALA A 170 -10.07 -0.22 -21.66
CA ALA A 170 -8.73 -0.83 -21.66
C ALA A 170 -8.52 -1.87 -20.55
N PHE A 171 -9.41 -1.98 -19.57
CA PHE A 171 -9.22 -2.87 -18.42
C PHE A 171 -9.27 -4.35 -18.82
N ALA A 172 -10.37 -4.79 -19.42
CA ALA A 172 -10.59 -6.19 -19.77
C ALA A 172 -9.51 -6.73 -20.74
N PRO A 173 -9.12 -6.03 -21.81
CA PRO A 173 -8.04 -6.51 -22.69
C PRO A 173 -6.69 -6.64 -21.98
N LEU A 174 -6.36 -5.71 -21.07
CA LEU A 174 -5.12 -5.78 -20.28
C LEU A 174 -5.17 -6.95 -19.29
N TYR A 175 -6.30 -7.13 -18.61
CA TYR A 175 -6.51 -8.25 -17.69
C TYR A 175 -6.33 -9.59 -18.40
N GLU A 176 -6.98 -9.81 -19.53
CA GLU A 176 -6.87 -11.05 -20.33
C GLU A 176 -5.43 -11.31 -20.78
N LYS A 177 -4.74 -10.25 -21.22
CA LYS A 177 -3.34 -10.36 -21.64
C LYS A 177 -2.44 -10.82 -20.49
N ILE A 178 -2.54 -10.15 -19.32
CA ILE A 178 -1.72 -10.49 -18.16
C ILE A 178 -2.09 -11.89 -17.63
N TRP A 179 -3.38 -12.21 -17.57
CA TRP A 179 -3.87 -13.52 -17.14
C TRP A 179 -3.30 -14.66 -18.00
N ASN A 180 -3.34 -14.50 -19.33
CA ASN A 180 -2.82 -15.51 -20.27
C ASN A 180 -1.30 -15.71 -20.11
N ASP A 181 -0.54 -14.63 -19.89
CA ASP A 181 0.90 -14.73 -19.68
C ASP A 181 1.24 -15.31 -18.31
N LEU A 182 0.49 -14.95 -17.24
CA LEU A 182 0.61 -15.52 -15.91
C LEU A 182 0.30 -17.03 -15.91
N SER A 183 -0.80 -17.45 -16.57
CA SER A 183 -1.19 -18.85 -16.67
C SER A 183 -0.09 -19.68 -17.35
N ARG A 184 0.49 -19.18 -18.45
CA ARG A 184 1.60 -19.85 -19.13
C ARG A 184 2.85 -19.97 -18.25
N GLU A 185 3.09 -18.97 -17.40
CA GLU A 185 4.24 -18.99 -16.47
C GLU A 185 4.04 -20.03 -15.35
N VAL A 186 2.80 -20.17 -14.86
CA VAL A 186 2.43 -21.20 -13.87
C VAL A 186 2.50 -22.62 -14.47
N ASP A 187 2.09 -22.80 -15.73
CA ASP A 187 2.11 -24.09 -16.41
C ASP A 187 3.52 -24.58 -16.81
N ARG A 188 4.51 -23.69 -16.79
CA ARG A 188 5.93 -24.01 -17.03
C ARG A 188 6.61 -24.70 -15.84
N ARG A 189 5.88 -25.47 -15.02
CA ARG A 189 6.49 -26.26 -13.95
C ARG A 189 7.55 -27.22 -14.53
N PRO A 190 8.75 -27.27 -13.92
CA PRO A 190 9.75 -28.24 -14.28
C PRO A 190 9.31 -29.67 -13.94
#